data_b7b7cb09871f72444917303ef3bfb497
#
_entry.id   b7b7cb09871f72444917303ef3bfb497
#
_cell.length_a   1.000
_cell.length_b   1.000
_cell.length_c   1.000
_cell.angle_alpha   90.00
_cell.angle_beta   90.00
_cell.angle_gamma   90.00
#
_symmetry.space_group_name_H-M   'P 1'
#
loop_
_entity.id
_entity.type
_entity.pdbx_description
1 polymer ?
#
loop_
_entity_poly.entity_id
_entity_poly.type
_entity_poly.pdbx_seq_one_letter_code
_entity_poly.pdbx_strand_id
1 'polypeptide(L)'
;MALEPTERLEYLSDIIVSRMLGSDDDRAMIITQLQPDVFTNENFLIYSVMYNFKDRGIVPDKEFLLMYLTRNSKLITQNSQNVESDLFNDTGDDTVNSFISATVNKLVRLQGEDHSKENLDLILEKFRIDFKTIFNTKVLDIAKLILNDKYEVGRKVYSGQEDSHLYYQEQMTKLETLISSDASEGFVDDTIDGMDDTSKVMPVTVSDFHDLEFLNEHYGGIKTGYFYNIMAPPKSGKSKFCYRALHTARVKYGVNCGFWATEGGRKKAQAEMRAIHFDYYYNEKQGADYVQLSGQDILDDNFPSQQYRELEAISRADLFTNPNHGKVIFIEEALEIEHYIHQLTLATKRYNLKLIVVDYLQLMGSKGNKVSKNERIGIAYQQTLAFIGKYQVAFISPSQFKQEFLKEIDKGGDVDTRLGGGESAEIVRTPDVNIALYGTPTDIDNNKLSLLSIPSRVARPFEKRDIFVDLGYCYYSDINW
;
A
#
# COMPACT_ATOMS: atom_id res chain seq x y z
N MET A 1 3.25 32.50 27.71
CA MET A 1 2.39 32.55 26.53
C MET A 1 2.80 31.43 25.63
N ALA A 2 1.92 30.53 25.23
CA ALA A 2 2.30 29.49 24.27
C ALA A 2 2.43 30.17 22.90
N LEU A 3 3.53 29.89 22.17
CA LEU A 3 3.73 30.39 20.81
C LEU A 3 2.62 29.86 19.89
N GLU A 4 2.16 30.69 18.97
CA GLU A 4 1.28 30.25 17.91
C GLU A 4 1.99 29.17 17.04
N PRO A 5 1.24 28.23 16.43
CA PRO A 5 1.86 27.12 15.67
C PRO A 5 2.88 27.58 14.62
N THR A 6 2.64 28.71 13.95
CA THR A 6 3.54 29.26 12.92
C THR A 6 4.83 29.79 13.53
N GLU A 7 4.74 30.53 14.63
CA GLU A 7 5.91 31.06 15.35
C GLU A 7 6.74 29.91 15.95
N ARG A 8 6.06 28.89 16.46
CA ARG A 8 6.70 27.69 17.01
C ARG A 8 7.41 26.88 15.92
N LEU A 9 6.82 26.75 14.73
CA LEU A 9 7.43 26.08 13.60
C LEU A 9 8.72 26.80 13.16
N GLU A 10 8.70 28.12 13.10
CA GLU A 10 9.89 28.92 12.76
C GLU A 10 11.00 28.75 13.80
N TYR A 11 10.67 28.81 15.08
CA TYR A 11 11.61 28.57 16.18
C TYR A 11 12.22 27.16 16.13
N LEU A 12 11.41 26.13 15.89
CA LEU A 12 11.90 24.75 15.73
C LEU A 12 12.78 24.60 14.48
N SER A 13 12.45 25.30 13.40
CA SER A 13 13.28 25.34 12.18
C SER A 13 14.66 25.93 12.45
N ASP A 14 14.74 27.00 13.24
CA ASP A 14 16.00 27.62 13.64
C ASP A 14 16.88 26.66 14.44
N ILE A 15 16.29 25.94 15.42
CA ILE A 15 17.01 24.92 16.19
C ILE A 15 17.53 23.80 15.28
N ILE A 16 16.69 23.27 14.39
CA ILE A 16 17.06 22.18 13.49
C ILE A 16 18.23 22.61 12.60
N VAL A 17 18.17 23.80 12.01
CA VAL A 17 19.24 24.31 11.14
C VAL A 17 20.51 24.59 11.95
N SER A 18 20.40 25.14 13.16
CA SER A 18 21.54 25.35 14.05
C SER A 18 22.24 24.03 14.43
N ARG A 19 21.47 22.98 14.75
CA ARG A 19 22.01 21.64 15.02
C ARG A 19 22.77 21.06 13.82
N MET A 20 22.24 21.22 12.61
CA MET A 20 22.91 20.79 11.38
C MET A 20 24.23 21.51 11.13
N LEU A 21 24.30 22.77 11.51
CA LEU A 21 25.54 23.58 11.38
C LEU A 21 26.61 23.17 12.40
N GLY A 22 26.18 22.73 13.57
CA GLY A 22 27.07 22.41 14.71
C GLY A 22 27.55 20.95 14.79
N SER A 23 26.85 20.00 14.15
CA SER A 23 27.11 18.55 14.30
C SER A 23 26.94 17.79 12.99
N ASP A 24 27.96 17.01 12.61
CA ASP A 24 27.92 16.17 11.41
C ASP A 24 26.90 15.01 11.58
N ASP A 25 26.81 14.43 12.77
CA ASP A 25 25.87 13.35 13.07
C ASP A 25 24.43 13.84 13.02
N ASP A 26 24.13 14.98 13.65
CA ASP A 26 22.81 15.60 13.59
C ASP A 26 22.43 15.98 12.17
N ARG A 27 23.37 16.49 11.38
CA ARG A 27 23.17 16.84 9.97
C ARG A 27 22.80 15.62 9.15
N ALA A 28 23.55 14.53 9.28
CA ALA A 28 23.27 13.27 8.59
C ALA A 28 21.87 12.76 8.95
N MET A 29 21.53 12.74 10.23
CA MET A 29 20.23 12.31 10.73
C MET A 29 19.08 13.19 10.21
N ILE A 30 19.22 14.52 10.26
CA ILE A 30 18.16 15.44 9.85
C ILE A 30 17.92 15.36 8.33
N ILE A 31 18.98 15.28 7.51
CA ILE A 31 18.91 15.22 6.05
C ILE A 31 18.17 13.93 5.59
N THR A 32 18.27 12.83 6.33
CA THR A 32 17.53 11.60 6.02
C THR A 32 16.04 11.69 6.34
N GLN A 33 15.64 12.59 7.23
CA GLN A 33 14.29 12.67 7.77
C GLN A 33 13.42 13.81 7.23
N LEU A 34 14.04 14.87 6.70
CA LEU A 34 13.33 16.06 6.23
C LEU A 34 13.79 16.45 4.82
N GLN A 35 12.84 16.89 4.00
CA GLN A 35 13.14 17.48 2.69
C GLN A 35 13.26 19.00 2.83
N PRO A 36 14.01 19.69 1.93
CA PRO A 36 14.14 21.16 1.98
C PRO A 36 12.79 21.89 2.01
N ASP A 37 11.80 21.40 1.28
CA ASP A 37 10.48 22.03 1.11
C ASP A 37 9.62 22.11 2.39
N VAL A 38 10.06 21.51 3.50
CA VAL A 38 9.38 21.67 4.81
C VAL A 38 9.81 22.95 5.53
N PHE A 39 10.91 23.57 5.09
CA PHE A 39 11.41 24.83 5.64
C PHE A 39 10.90 26.01 4.82
N THR A 40 10.88 27.20 5.44
CA THR A 40 10.46 28.44 4.81
C THR A 40 11.54 29.50 4.92
N ASN A 41 11.44 30.53 4.11
CA ASN A 41 12.29 31.72 4.18
C ASN A 41 13.80 31.38 4.15
N GLU A 42 14.57 32.01 5.01
CA GLU A 42 16.01 31.88 5.10
C GLU A 42 16.44 30.45 5.51
N ASN A 43 15.65 29.76 6.34
CA ASN A 43 15.91 28.38 6.75
C ASN A 43 15.86 27.42 5.56
N PHE A 44 14.93 27.62 4.63
CA PHE A 44 14.86 26.86 3.39
C PHE A 44 16.16 26.99 2.58
N LEU A 45 16.70 28.21 2.43
CA LEU A 45 17.91 28.42 1.64
C LEU A 45 19.15 27.79 2.31
N ILE A 46 19.32 27.99 3.62
CA ILE A 46 20.44 27.43 4.36
C ILE A 46 20.38 25.91 4.31
N TYR A 47 19.21 25.34 4.58
CA TYR A 47 18.99 23.89 4.54
C TYR A 47 19.23 23.32 3.14
N SER A 48 18.71 23.96 2.09
CA SER A 48 18.86 23.51 0.70
C SER A 48 20.31 23.44 0.26
N VAL A 49 21.14 24.38 0.72
CA VAL A 49 22.58 24.33 0.43
C VAL A 49 23.21 23.10 1.10
N MET A 50 22.94 22.85 2.39
CA MET A 50 23.47 21.69 3.10
C MET A 50 22.96 20.37 2.48
N TYR A 51 21.70 20.32 2.09
CA TYR A 51 21.09 19.16 1.44
C TYR A 51 21.70 18.85 0.07
N ASN A 52 21.93 19.89 -0.76
CA ASN A 52 22.52 19.72 -2.10
C ASN A 52 24.00 19.33 -2.06
N PHE A 53 24.70 19.62 -0.98
CA PHE A 53 26.10 19.26 -0.79
C PHE A 53 26.33 18.16 0.26
N LYS A 54 25.27 17.43 0.63
CA LYS A 54 25.31 16.36 1.65
C LYS A 54 26.38 15.31 1.37
N ASP A 55 26.54 14.88 0.11
CA ASP A 55 27.52 13.86 -0.29
C ASP A 55 28.97 14.36 -0.19
N ARG A 56 29.18 15.67 -0.05
CA ARG A 56 30.50 16.30 0.07
C ARG A 56 30.81 16.76 1.50
N GLY A 57 29.87 16.60 2.43
CA GLY A 57 30.03 17.04 3.83
C GLY A 57 30.26 18.55 4.00
N ILE A 58 29.81 19.38 3.04
CA ILE A 58 30.05 20.82 3.08
C ILE A 58 29.08 21.49 4.06
N VAL A 59 29.63 22.15 5.08
CA VAL A 59 28.93 23.10 5.94
C VAL A 59 29.15 24.51 5.37
N PRO A 60 28.09 25.22 4.98
CA PRO A 60 28.25 26.55 4.43
C PRO A 60 28.77 27.52 5.49
N ASP A 61 29.87 28.20 5.18
CA ASP A 61 30.24 29.43 5.86
C ASP A 61 29.59 30.64 5.18
N LYS A 62 29.78 31.82 5.79
CA LYS A 62 29.22 33.07 5.29
C LYS A 62 29.61 33.39 3.84
N GLU A 63 30.87 33.17 3.49
CA GLU A 63 31.39 33.53 2.17
C GLU A 63 30.88 32.51 1.11
N PHE A 64 30.89 31.24 1.45
CA PHE A 64 30.34 30.19 0.58
C PHE A 64 28.84 30.38 0.32
N LEU A 65 28.06 30.65 1.36
CA LEU A 65 26.61 30.85 1.22
C LEU A 65 26.32 32.08 0.36
N LEU A 66 26.99 33.21 0.63
CA LEU A 66 26.82 34.42 -0.16
C LEU A 66 27.16 34.19 -1.64
N MET A 67 28.31 33.56 -1.91
CA MET A 67 28.72 33.22 -3.28
C MET A 67 27.73 32.31 -3.98
N TYR A 68 27.27 31.28 -3.28
CA TYR A 68 26.32 30.27 -3.83
C TYR A 68 24.97 30.91 -4.16
N LEU A 69 24.39 31.66 -3.23
CA LEU A 69 23.11 32.34 -3.41
C LEU A 69 23.14 33.40 -4.50
N THR A 70 24.22 34.19 -4.55
CA THR A 70 24.39 35.21 -5.60
C THR A 70 24.50 34.61 -6.99
N ARG A 71 25.23 33.48 -7.14
CA ARG A 71 25.35 32.78 -8.42
C ARG A 71 24.08 32.08 -8.87
N ASN A 72 23.27 31.68 -7.92
CA ASN A 72 22.03 30.92 -8.16
C ASN A 72 20.76 31.74 -7.90
N SER A 73 20.86 33.07 -7.87
CA SER A 73 19.72 33.96 -7.61
C SER A 73 18.53 33.71 -8.54
N LYS A 74 18.77 33.37 -9.81
CA LYS A 74 17.71 32.98 -10.77
C LYS A 74 17.05 31.65 -10.45
N LEU A 75 17.76 30.69 -9.84
CA LEU A 75 17.20 29.43 -9.37
C LEU A 75 16.34 29.63 -8.13
N ILE A 76 16.69 30.60 -7.29
CA ILE A 76 15.93 30.98 -6.10
C ILE A 76 14.56 31.53 -6.52
N THR A 77 14.53 32.43 -7.51
CA THR A 77 13.28 32.98 -8.06
C THR A 77 12.47 31.95 -8.88
N GLN A 78 13.10 30.98 -9.55
CA GLN A 78 12.41 29.95 -10.32
C GLN A 78 11.86 28.82 -9.44
N ASN A 79 12.55 28.44 -8.37
CA ASN A 79 12.07 27.43 -7.42
C ASN A 79 11.04 27.96 -6.43
N SER A 80 11.05 29.27 -6.14
CA SER A 80 9.99 29.91 -5.35
C SER A 80 8.64 29.93 -6.07
N GLN A 81 8.59 29.74 -7.39
CA GLN A 81 7.35 29.56 -8.14
C GLN A 81 6.68 28.18 -7.96
N ASN A 82 7.39 27.19 -7.40
CA ASN A 82 6.85 25.86 -7.09
C ASN A 82 6.37 25.70 -5.64
N VAL A 83 6.76 26.61 -4.77
CA VAL A 83 6.18 26.78 -3.44
C VAL A 83 5.23 27.97 -3.57
N GLU A 84 3.94 27.78 -3.40
CA GLU A 84 2.91 28.83 -3.41
C GLU A 84 3.32 30.01 -2.53
N SER A 85 4.04 30.91 -3.12
CA SER A 85 4.43 32.15 -2.46
C SER A 85 3.79 33.31 -3.18
N ASP A 86 2.56 33.65 -2.78
CA ASP A 86 2.06 35.02 -2.93
C ASP A 86 3.03 36.07 -2.31
N LEU A 87 4.08 35.61 -1.63
CA LEU A 87 5.13 36.40 -1.01
C LEU A 87 6.21 36.92 -2.01
N PHE A 88 6.25 36.36 -3.25
CA PHE A 88 7.33 36.73 -4.21
C PHE A 88 6.82 37.27 -5.54
N ASN A 89 5.55 37.60 -5.67
CA ASN A 89 4.97 38.01 -6.96
C ASN A 89 5.35 39.45 -7.44
N ASP A 90 6.12 40.21 -6.68
CA ASP A 90 6.47 41.59 -7.11
C ASP A 90 7.84 42.04 -6.59
N THR A 91 8.92 41.32 -6.93
CA THR A 91 10.24 41.67 -6.39
C THR A 91 11.25 41.95 -7.49
N GLY A 92 11.62 43.21 -7.61
CA GLY A 92 12.80 43.61 -8.36
C GLY A 92 14.11 43.11 -7.71
N ASP A 93 15.24 43.25 -8.42
CA ASP A 93 16.59 42.81 -7.99
C ASP A 93 17.00 43.24 -6.55
N ASP A 94 16.50 44.36 -6.05
CA ASP A 94 16.79 44.88 -4.70
C ASP A 94 16.22 44.00 -3.59
N THR A 95 15.07 43.32 -3.83
CA THR A 95 14.43 42.45 -2.86
C THR A 95 15.16 41.10 -2.74
N VAL A 96 15.68 40.58 -3.86
CA VAL A 96 16.50 39.35 -3.87
C VAL A 96 17.78 39.56 -3.08
N ASN A 97 18.46 40.71 -3.29
CA ASN A 97 19.69 41.05 -2.56
C ASN A 97 19.43 41.26 -1.06
N SER A 98 18.30 41.86 -0.70
CA SER A 98 17.87 42.00 0.70
C SER A 98 17.65 40.64 1.36
N PHE A 99 16.99 39.72 0.66
CA PHE A 99 16.73 38.38 1.16
C PHE A 99 17.99 37.51 1.31
N ILE A 100 18.92 37.61 0.34
CA ILE A 100 20.24 36.96 0.44
C ILE A 100 20.99 37.49 1.67
N SER A 101 20.97 38.79 1.89
CA SER A 101 21.64 39.43 3.04
C SER A 101 21.00 39.00 4.36
N ALA A 102 19.68 38.90 4.44
CA ALA A 102 18.96 38.38 5.60
C ALA A 102 19.33 36.90 5.88
N THR A 103 19.39 36.07 4.85
CA THR A 103 19.78 34.65 4.95
C THR A 103 21.21 34.51 5.50
N VAL A 104 22.16 35.29 5.01
CA VAL A 104 23.55 35.27 5.50
C VAL A 104 23.64 35.73 6.95
N ASN A 105 22.90 36.77 7.33
CA ASN A 105 22.86 37.23 8.72
C ASN A 105 22.23 36.17 9.65
N LYS A 106 21.18 35.50 9.19
CA LYS A 106 20.56 34.37 9.93
C LYS A 106 21.54 33.21 10.10
N LEU A 107 22.28 32.81 9.06
CA LEU A 107 23.32 31.80 9.16
C LEU A 107 24.33 32.10 10.27
N VAL A 108 24.86 33.34 10.28
CA VAL A 108 25.85 33.75 11.29
C VAL A 108 25.26 33.69 12.70
N ARG A 109 23.99 34.08 12.86
CA ARG A 109 23.31 33.99 14.15
C ARG A 109 23.19 32.51 14.60
N LEU A 110 22.67 31.64 13.73
CA LEU A 110 22.46 30.23 14.04
C LEU A 110 23.74 29.45 14.32
N GLN A 111 24.87 29.83 13.69
CA GLN A 111 26.18 29.28 13.99
C GLN A 111 26.69 29.64 15.40
N GLY A 112 26.20 30.75 15.96
CA GLY A 112 26.53 31.20 17.32
C GLY A 112 25.61 30.61 18.43
N GLU A 113 24.54 29.93 18.08
CA GLU A 113 23.58 29.35 19.02
C GLU A 113 23.96 27.90 19.39
N ASP A 114 23.88 27.53 20.67
CA ASP A 114 24.17 26.19 21.15
C ASP A 114 22.89 25.49 21.60
N HIS A 115 22.37 24.61 20.76
CA HIS A 115 21.21 23.77 21.02
C HIS A 115 21.59 22.29 21.28
N SER A 116 22.86 22.00 21.55
CA SER A 116 23.38 20.64 21.71
C SER A 116 22.74 19.85 22.85
N LYS A 117 22.19 20.54 23.85
CA LYS A 117 21.54 19.93 25.02
C LYS A 117 20.07 19.57 24.80
N GLU A 118 19.47 20.05 23.70
CA GLU A 118 18.07 19.77 23.41
C GLU A 118 17.93 18.39 22.79
N ASN A 119 16.84 17.67 23.12
CA ASN A 119 16.57 16.38 22.54
C ASN A 119 16.09 16.57 21.07
N LEU A 120 16.93 16.19 20.12
CA LEU A 120 16.68 16.38 18.69
C LEU A 120 15.46 15.60 18.20
N ASP A 121 15.25 14.37 18.68
CA ASP A 121 14.08 13.56 18.26
C ASP A 121 12.77 14.23 18.68
N LEU A 122 12.72 14.77 19.89
CA LEU A 122 11.55 15.50 20.38
C LEU A 122 11.32 16.80 19.59
N ILE A 123 12.38 17.47 19.16
CA ILE A 123 12.30 18.67 18.32
C ILE A 123 11.75 18.31 16.95
N LEU A 124 12.27 17.27 16.31
CA LEU A 124 11.81 16.79 15.01
C LEU A 124 10.36 16.31 15.05
N GLU A 125 9.96 15.63 16.11
CA GLU A 125 8.57 15.21 16.31
C GLU A 125 7.63 16.43 16.42
N LYS A 126 7.95 17.41 17.25
CA LYS A 126 7.16 18.63 17.41
C LYS A 126 7.11 19.44 16.10
N PHE A 127 8.23 19.57 15.41
CA PHE A 127 8.30 20.23 14.11
C PHE A 127 7.35 19.57 13.10
N ARG A 128 7.36 18.24 13.00
CA ARG A 128 6.47 17.50 12.10
C ARG A 128 4.99 17.70 12.44
N ILE A 129 4.65 17.72 13.72
CA ILE A 129 3.26 17.95 14.17
C ILE A 129 2.80 19.35 13.75
N ASP A 130 3.61 20.37 14.00
CA ASP A 130 3.26 21.75 13.66
C ASP A 130 3.22 21.97 12.15
N PHE A 131 4.18 21.42 11.41
CA PHE A 131 4.19 21.47 9.95
C PHE A 131 2.94 20.80 9.36
N LYS A 132 2.59 19.59 9.82
CA LYS A 132 1.36 18.89 9.41
C LYS A 132 0.12 19.74 9.65
N THR A 133 0.03 20.36 10.81
CA THR A 133 -1.14 21.16 11.20
C THR A 133 -1.29 22.38 10.30
N ILE A 134 -0.20 23.14 10.07
CA ILE A 134 -0.21 24.32 9.24
C ILE A 134 -0.47 23.96 7.77
N PHE A 135 0.20 22.91 7.27
CA PHE A 135 0.03 22.44 5.90
C PHE A 135 -1.43 22.01 5.65
N ASN A 136 -2.00 21.18 6.52
CA ASN A 136 -3.38 20.73 6.41
C ASN A 136 -4.37 21.91 6.40
N THR A 137 -4.16 22.90 7.25
CA THR A 137 -5.02 24.09 7.31
C THR A 137 -4.99 24.86 5.99
N LYS A 138 -3.81 25.12 5.45
CA LYS A 138 -3.64 25.79 4.16
C LYS A 138 -4.28 25.01 3.00
N VAL A 139 -4.05 23.69 2.94
CA VAL A 139 -4.62 22.84 1.89
C VAL A 139 -6.15 22.83 1.95
N LEU A 140 -6.72 22.77 3.16
CA LEU A 140 -8.17 22.83 3.34
C LEU A 140 -8.76 24.19 2.89
N ASP A 141 -8.07 25.28 3.15
CA ASP A 141 -8.54 26.60 2.75
C ASP A 141 -8.48 26.78 1.23
N ILE A 142 -7.42 26.30 0.57
CA ILE A 142 -7.34 26.29 -0.89
C ILE A 142 -8.39 25.35 -1.50
N ALA A 143 -8.58 24.15 -0.94
CA ALA A 143 -9.62 23.24 -1.40
C ALA A 143 -11.03 23.84 -1.29
N LYS A 144 -11.33 24.61 -0.24
CA LYS A 144 -12.58 25.38 -0.12
C LYS A 144 -12.67 26.49 -1.17
N LEU A 145 -11.56 27.15 -1.47
CA LEU A 145 -11.50 28.16 -2.53
C LEU A 145 -11.81 27.55 -3.89
N ILE A 146 -11.22 26.41 -4.24
CA ILE A 146 -11.47 25.67 -5.48
C ILE A 146 -12.94 25.27 -5.63
N LEU A 147 -13.63 24.95 -4.53
CA LEU A 147 -15.07 24.64 -4.56
C LEU A 147 -15.92 25.79 -5.07
N ASN A 148 -15.53 27.03 -4.75
CA ASN A 148 -16.34 28.22 -4.99
C ASN A 148 -15.82 29.08 -6.15
N ASP A 149 -14.56 28.92 -6.56
CA ASP A 149 -13.90 29.74 -7.57
C ASP A 149 -12.85 28.91 -8.33
N LYS A 150 -12.15 29.56 -9.27
CA LYS A 150 -11.01 28.97 -9.97
C LYS A 150 -9.72 29.25 -9.21
N TYR A 151 -8.88 28.23 -9.10
CA TYR A 151 -7.56 28.33 -8.51
C TYR A 151 -6.49 27.89 -9.51
N GLU A 152 -5.50 28.72 -9.76
CA GLU A 152 -4.45 28.46 -10.75
C GLU A 152 -3.10 28.22 -10.05
N VAL A 153 -2.49 27.07 -10.36
CA VAL A 153 -1.14 26.72 -9.90
C VAL A 153 -0.28 26.39 -11.11
N GLY A 154 0.64 27.27 -11.45
CA GLY A 154 1.49 27.11 -12.63
C GLY A 154 0.67 27.06 -13.92
N ARG A 155 0.58 25.86 -14.54
CA ARG A 155 -0.21 25.66 -15.77
C ARG A 155 -1.52 24.89 -15.52
N LYS A 156 -1.78 24.50 -14.28
CA LYS A 156 -3.03 23.79 -13.90
C LYS A 156 -4.05 24.78 -13.37
N VAL A 157 -5.30 24.60 -13.80
CA VAL A 157 -6.45 25.36 -13.28
C VAL A 157 -7.37 24.34 -12.63
N TYR A 158 -7.72 24.58 -11.39
CA TYR A 158 -8.64 23.75 -10.60
C TYR A 158 -9.95 24.50 -10.40
N SER A 159 -11.09 23.83 -10.51
CA SER A 159 -12.41 24.42 -10.23
C SER A 159 -13.47 23.35 -9.96
N GLY A 160 -14.35 23.60 -8.96
CA GLY A 160 -15.45 22.73 -8.62
C GLY A 160 -15.08 21.57 -7.69
N GLN A 161 -16.05 20.70 -7.41
CA GLN A 161 -15.95 19.69 -6.37
C GLN A 161 -14.90 18.60 -6.66
N GLU A 162 -14.82 18.12 -7.89
CA GLU A 162 -13.89 17.07 -8.26
C GLU A 162 -12.43 17.56 -8.18
N ASP A 163 -12.16 18.75 -8.70
CA ASP A 163 -10.83 19.36 -8.67
C ASP A 163 -10.40 19.73 -7.24
N SER A 164 -11.32 20.19 -6.40
CA SER A 164 -11.06 20.44 -4.98
C SER A 164 -10.61 19.18 -4.25
N HIS A 165 -11.29 18.05 -4.50
CA HIS A 165 -10.94 16.76 -3.92
C HIS A 165 -9.59 16.24 -4.46
N LEU A 166 -9.37 16.36 -5.77
CA LEU A 166 -8.11 15.97 -6.41
C LEU A 166 -6.93 16.77 -5.86
N TYR A 167 -7.08 18.10 -5.76
CA TYR A 167 -6.06 18.97 -5.17
C TYR A 167 -5.72 18.56 -3.75
N TYR A 168 -6.74 18.34 -2.91
CA TYR A 168 -6.52 17.88 -1.53
C TYR A 168 -5.75 16.56 -1.47
N GLN A 169 -6.10 15.59 -2.29
CA GLN A 169 -5.41 14.30 -2.33
C GLN A 169 -3.94 14.42 -2.82
N GLU A 170 -3.70 15.20 -3.87
CA GLU A 170 -2.34 15.48 -4.38
C GLU A 170 -1.46 16.10 -3.27
N GLN A 171 -2.00 17.08 -2.52
CA GLN A 171 -1.25 17.74 -1.47
C GLN A 171 -1.02 16.84 -0.25
N MET A 172 -1.98 15.99 0.14
CA MET A 172 -1.78 15.02 1.23
C MET A 172 -0.70 13.99 0.92
N THR A 173 -0.65 13.50 -0.31
CA THR A 173 0.43 12.61 -0.78
C THR A 173 1.79 13.32 -0.73
N LYS A 174 1.84 14.59 -1.15
CA LYS A 174 3.05 15.41 -1.06
C LYS A 174 3.49 15.58 0.40
N LEU A 175 2.56 15.88 1.31
CA LEU A 175 2.86 16.02 2.74
C LEU A 175 3.51 14.75 3.31
N GLU A 176 2.98 13.58 3.01
CA GLU A 176 3.56 12.30 3.46
C GLU A 176 5.00 12.12 2.97
N THR A 177 5.30 12.53 1.74
CA THR A 177 6.66 12.47 1.18
C THR A 177 7.62 13.44 1.85
N LEU A 178 7.16 14.64 2.21
CA LEU A 178 8.00 15.70 2.79
C LEU A 178 8.44 15.41 4.23
N ILE A 179 7.62 14.70 4.98
CA ILE A 179 7.81 14.47 6.43
C ILE A 179 7.86 12.99 6.80
N SER A 180 8.03 12.09 5.80
CA SER A 180 8.12 10.67 6.08
C SER A 180 9.33 10.40 6.98
N SER A 181 9.05 9.93 8.19
CA SER A 181 10.05 9.35 9.08
C SER A 181 10.63 8.03 8.55
N ASP A 182 10.13 7.58 7.40
CA ASP A 182 10.43 6.26 6.85
C ASP A 182 11.87 6.13 6.30
N ALA A 183 12.61 7.22 6.17
CA ALA A 183 14.01 7.15 5.74
C ALA A 183 14.95 6.56 6.81
N SER A 184 14.58 6.67 8.09
CA SER A 184 15.35 6.07 9.20
C SER A 184 14.88 4.64 9.54
N GLU A 185 13.64 4.29 9.21
CA GLU A 185 13.13 2.92 9.43
C GLU A 185 13.72 1.89 8.45
N GLY A 186 14.42 2.32 7.41
CA GLY A 186 15.07 1.44 6.43
C GLY A 186 16.50 0.99 6.79
N PHE A 187 17.12 1.59 7.81
CA PHE A 187 18.47 1.25 8.24
C PHE A 187 18.42 0.54 9.59
N VAL A 188 18.59 -0.77 9.57
CA VAL A 188 18.78 -1.59 10.77
C VAL A 188 20.24 -2.00 10.77
N ASP A 189 20.99 -1.65 11.81
CA ASP A 189 22.35 -2.15 11.97
C ASP A 189 22.33 -3.64 12.38
N ASP A 190 23.43 -4.36 12.17
CA ASP A 190 23.56 -5.78 12.48
C ASP A 190 24.03 -6.01 13.94
N THR A 191 23.80 -5.02 14.82
CA THR A 191 24.07 -5.19 16.26
C THR A 191 23.03 -6.11 16.90
N ILE A 192 23.35 -6.65 18.08
CA ILE A 192 22.44 -7.55 18.81
C ILE A 192 21.09 -6.87 19.09
N ASP A 193 21.08 -5.56 19.37
CA ASP A 193 19.85 -4.79 19.58
C ASP A 193 19.02 -4.65 18.30
N GLY A 194 19.68 -4.52 17.12
CA GLY A 194 19.01 -4.54 15.81
C GLY A 194 18.46 -5.93 15.44
N MET A 195 19.12 -7.01 15.88
CA MET A 195 18.63 -8.38 15.69
C MET A 195 17.39 -8.70 16.53
N ASP A 196 17.28 -8.15 17.73
CA ASP A 196 16.13 -8.38 18.61
C ASP A 196 14.86 -7.65 18.13
N ASP A 197 14.96 -6.65 17.26
CA ASP A 197 13.81 -5.99 16.66
C ASP A 197 13.10 -6.85 15.58
N THR A 198 13.67 -8.00 15.22
CA THR A 198 12.98 -9.05 14.44
C THR A 198 11.71 -9.56 15.16
N SER A 199 11.57 -9.31 16.44
CA SER A 199 10.37 -9.63 17.23
C SER A 199 9.12 -8.83 16.78
N LYS A 200 9.29 -7.68 16.13
CA LYS A 200 8.15 -6.83 15.70
C LYS A 200 7.52 -7.26 14.37
N VAL A 201 8.14 -8.14 13.61
CA VAL A 201 7.73 -8.49 12.24
C VAL A 201 7.57 -9.99 12.02
N MET A 202 7.24 -10.76 13.05
CA MET A 202 6.91 -12.18 12.85
C MET A 202 5.62 -12.30 12.04
N PRO A 203 5.66 -12.94 10.88
CA PRO A 203 4.47 -13.18 10.08
C PRO A 203 3.44 -13.95 10.89
N VAL A 204 2.22 -13.42 10.98
CA VAL A 204 1.11 -14.05 11.70
C VAL A 204 0.20 -14.73 10.70
N THR A 205 -0.13 -16.01 10.92
CA THR A 205 -1.10 -16.71 10.10
C THR A 205 -2.48 -16.12 10.30
N VAL A 206 -3.11 -15.71 9.20
CA VAL A 206 -4.42 -15.03 9.17
C VAL A 206 -5.47 -15.79 8.37
N SER A 207 -5.07 -16.86 7.66
CA SER A 207 -5.95 -17.82 6.98
C SER A 207 -5.19 -19.09 6.66
N ASP A 208 -5.94 -20.16 6.34
CA ASP A 208 -5.41 -21.40 5.81
C ASP A 208 -5.58 -21.46 4.28
N PHE A 209 -4.85 -22.39 3.64
CA PHE A 209 -5.08 -22.79 2.26
C PHE A 209 -6.20 -23.84 2.18
N HIS A 210 -7.35 -23.53 2.77
CA HIS A 210 -8.52 -24.45 2.83
C HIS A 210 -8.16 -25.78 3.50
N ASP A 211 -8.76 -26.87 3.05
CA ASP A 211 -8.45 -28.23 3.48
C ASP A 211 -7.31 -28.85 2.63
N LEU A 212 -6.40 -27.99 2.17
CA LEU A 212 -5.16 -28.38 1.51
C LEU A 212 -4.05 -28.44 2.57
N GLU A 213 -4.04 -29.49 3.39
CA GLU A 213 -3.10 -29.65 4.50
C GLU A 213 -1.65 -29.57 4.04
N PHE A 214 -1.38 -30.16 2.88
CA PHE A 214 -0.06 -30.07 2.27
C PHE A 214 0.43 -28.64 2.08
N LEU A 215 -0.42 -27.71 1.59
CA LEU A 215 -0.03 -26.29 1.44
C LEU A 215 0.09 -25.61 2.80
N ASN A 216 -0.79 -25.97 3.75
CA ASN A 216 -0.73 -25.44 5.10
C ASN A 216 0.56 -25.86 5.82
N GLU A 217 0.99 -27.10 5.68
CA GLU A 217 2.28 -27.57 6.20
C GLU A 217 3.47 -26.89 5.48
N HIS A 218 3.39 -26.78 4.15
CA HIS A 218 4.49 -26.25 3.33
C HIS A 218 4.75 -24.77 3.56
N TYR A 219 3.69 -23.93 3.66
CA TYR A 219 3.80 -22.48 3.82
C TYR A 219 3.46 -22.01 5.26
N GLY A 220 2.85 -22.86 6.08
CA GLY A 220 2.36 -22.51 7.41
C GLY A 220 1.12 -21.62 7.37
N GLY A 221 0.26 -21.81 6.36
CA GLY A 221 -0.92 -20.99 6.11
C GLY A 221 -0.64 -19.68 5.39
N ILE A 222 -1.66 -18.84 5.28
CA ILE A 222 -1.58 -17.50 4.68
C ILE A 222 -1.19 -16.52 5.79
N LYS A 223 -0.04 -15.84 5.65
CA LYS A 223 0.59 -15.03 6.69
C LYS A 223 0.68 -13.56 6.31
N THR A 224 0.60 -12.69 7.30
CA THR A 224 0.92 -11.27 7.12
C THR A 224 2.35 -11.08 6.63
N GLY A 225 2.61 -9.97 5.91
CA GLY A 225 3.92 -9.67 5.34
C GLY A 225 4.23 -10.40 4.02
N TYR A 226 3.31 -11.24 3.51
CA TYR A 226 3.52 -11.98 2.27
C TYR A 226 2.52 -11.65 1.17
N PHE A 227 3.02 -11.64 -0.06
CA PHE A 227 2.24 -11.52 -1.29
C PHE A 227 2.03 -12.90 -1.93
N TYR A 228 0.77 -13.34 -1.98
CA TYR A 228 0.36 -14.61 -2.59
C TYR A 228 -0.23 -14.37 -3.98
N ASN A 229 0.27 -15.06 -4.97
CA ASN A 229 -0.27 -15.09 -6.33
C ASN A 229 -0.86 -16.48 -6.64
N ILE A 230 -2.15 -16.52 -6.94
CA ILE A 230 -2.87 -17.73 -7.31
C ILE A 230 -3.07 -17.72 -8.82
N MET A 231 -2.25 -18.48 -9.52
CA MET A 231 -2.24 -18.51 -10.98
C MET A 231 -3.14 -19.62 -11.51
N ALA A 232 -4.01 -19.34 -12.47
CA ALA A 232 -4.82 -20.39 -13.11
C ALA A 232 -5.37 -19.93 -14.46
N PRO A 233 -5.79 -20.85 -15.34
CA PRO A 233 -6.55 -20.54 -16.53
C PRO A 233 -7.90 -19.86 -16.20
N PRO A 234 -8.55 -19.20 -17.17
CA PRO A 234 -9.93 -18.76 -16.98
C PRO A 234 -10.85 -19.89 -16.55
N LYS A 235 -11.80 -19.61 -15.66
CA LYS A 235 -12.81 -20.56 -15.14
C LYS A 235 -12.27 -21.75 -14.32
N SER A 236 -11.02 -21.71 -13.88
CA SER A 236 -10.40 -22.74 -13.02
C SER A 236 -10.48 -22.43 -11.52
N GLY A 237 -11.44 -21.63 -11.08
CA GLY A 237 -11.74 -21.44 -9.67
C GLY A 237 -10.92 -20.39 -8.93
N LYS A 238 -10.05 -19.57 -9.57
CA LYS A 238 -9.22 -18.56 -8.90
C LYS A 238 -9.97 -17.69 -7.88
N SER A 239 -11.07 -17.05 -8.34
CA SER A 239 -11.87 -16.18 -7.47
C SER A 239 -12.54 -16.96 -6.34
N LYS A 240 -12.96 -18.22 -6.62
CA LYS A 240 -13.55 -19.11 -5.59
C LYS A 240 -12.55 -19.48 -4.52
N PHE A 241 -11.29 -19.71 -4.89
CA PHE A 241 -10.19 -19.87 -3.95
C PHE A 241 -10.03 -18.64 -3.05
N CYS A 242 -10.08 -17.44 -3.62
CA CYS A 242 -10.01 -16.21 -2.86
C CYS A 242 -11.19 -16.02 -1.89
N TYR A 243 -12.42 -16.38 -2.30
CA TYR A 243 -13.58 -16.28 -1.43
C TYR A 243 -13.48 -17.23 -0.22
N ARG A 244 -12.99 -18.46 -0.44
CA ARG A 244 -12.74 -19.40 0.66
C ARG A 244 -11.68 -18.87 1.62
N ALA A 245 -10.55 -18.30 1.12
CA ALA A 245 -9.53 -17.69 1.96
C ALA A 245 -10.07 -16.52 2.80
N LEU A 246 -10.91 -15.65 2.22
CA LEU A 246 -11.59 -14.57 2.93
C LEU A 246 -12.54 -15.09 4.00
N HIS A 247 -13.30 -16.15 3.69
CA HIS A 247 -14.20 -16.76 4.65
C HIS A 247 -13.43 -17.37 5.82
N THR A 248 -12.39 -18.16 5.56
CA THR A 248 -11.55 -18.76 6.59
C THR A 248 -10.90 -17.71 7.48
N ALA A 249 -10.32 -16.67 6.90
CA ALA A 249 -9.73 -15.57 7.65
C ALA A 249 -10.75 -14.88 8.57
N ARG A 250 -11.92 -14.59 8.04
CA ARG A 250 -13.00 -13.94 8.76
C ARG A 250 -13.57 -14.80 9.90
N VAL A 251 -13.86 -16.08 9.61
CA VAL A 251 -14.63 -16.95 10.52
C VAL A 251 -13.71 -17.68 11.49
N LYS A 252 -12.64 -18.30 11.01
CA LYS A 252 -11.72 -19.10 11.83
C LYS A 252 -10.71 -18.25 12.58
N TYR A 253 -10.18 -17.21 11.92
CA TYR A 253 -9.14 -16.33 12.50
C TYR A 253 -9.69 -15.02 13.07
N GLY A 254 -10.96 -14.69 12.83
CA GLY A 254 -11.60 -13.49 13.37
C GLY A 254 -11.01 -12.17 12.87
N VAL A 255 -10.26 -12.17 11.75
CA VAL A 255 -9.56 -10.99 11.25
C VAL A 255 -10.39 -10.23 10.22
N ASN A 256 -10.19 -8.91 10.17
CA ASN A 256 -10.81 -8.08 9.14
C ASN A 256 -10.08 -8.23 7.82
N CYS A 257 -10.84 -8.37 6.74
CA CYS A 257 -10.35 -8.57 5.39
C CYS A 257 -10.80 -7.42 4.47
N GLY A 258 -9.95 -7.08 3.48
CA GLY A 258 -10.31 -6.22 2.35
C GLY A 258 -10.54 -7.04 1.09
N PHE A 259 -11.57 -6.73 0.33
CA PHE A 259 -11.79 -7.35 -0.97
C PHE A 259 -12.07 -6.30 -2.04
N TRP A 260 -11.18 -6.22 -3.03
CA TRP A 260 -11.34 -5.38 -4.20
C TRP A 260 -11.81 -6.24 -5.38
N ALA A 261 -13.10 -6.18 -5.66
CA ALA A 261 -13.73 -6.94 -6.73
C ALA A 261 -13.65 -6.15 -8.04
N THR A 262 -12.78 -6.57 -8.96
CA THR A 262 -12.72 -6.00 -10.31
C THR A 262 -13.64 -6.74 -11.29
N GLU A 263 -13.89 -8.03 -11.03
CA GLU A 263 -14.84 -8.86 -11.78
C GLU A 263 -15.93 -9.44 -10.86
N GLY A 264 -17.16 -9.49 -11.36
CA GLY A 264 -18.29 -10.12 -10.68
C GLY A 264 -18.95 -9.31 -9.56
N GLY A 265 -18.30 -8.29 -9.04
CA GLY A 265 -18.84 -7.35 -8.07
C GLY A 265 -19.12 -7.93 -6.68
N ARG A 266 -19.50 -7.04 -5.74
CA ARG A 266 -19.77 -7.37 -4.34
C ARG A 266 -20.85 -8.42 -4.15
N LYS A 267 -21.96 -8.34 -4.89
CA LYS A 267 -23.11 -9.25 -4.73
C LYS A 267 -22.72 -10.71 -4.94
N LYS A 268 -21.95 -11.00 -5.98
CA LYS A 268 -21.46 -12.35 -6.27
C LYS A 268 -20.53 -12.85 -5.15
N ALA A 269 -19.55 -12.04 -4.77
CA ALA A 269 -18.63 -12.42 -3.68
C ALA A 269 -19.36 -12.68 -2.35
N GLN A 270 -20.37 -11.85 -2.02
CA GLN A 270 -21.19 -12.07 -0.83
C GLN A 270 -22.00 -13.34 -0.90
N ALA A 271 -22.59 -13.69 -2.05
CA ALA A 271 -23.35 -14.92 -2.23
C ALA A 271 -22.46 -16.16 -2.10
N GLU A 272 -21.28 -16.14 -2.73
CA GLU A 272 -20.30 -17.22 -2.60
C GLU A 272 -19.83 -17.38 -1.14
N MET A 273 -19.52 -16.32 -0.43
CA MET A 273 -19.16 -16.41 0.99
C MET A 273 -20.30 -16.89 1.89
N ARG A 274 -21.56 -16.56 1.57
CA ARG A 274 -22.73 -17.09 2.26
C ARG A 274 -22.89 -18.59 2.03
N ALA A 275 -22.67 -19.05 0.80
CA ALA A 275 -22.70 -20.48 0.46
C ALA A 275 -21.60 -21.26 1.20
N ILE A 276 -20.37 -20.75 1.21
CA ILE A 276 -19.26 -21.33 1.97
C ILE A 276 -19.58 -21.39 3.46
N HIS A 277 -20.19 -20.32 4.00
CA HIS A 277 -20.54 -20.28 5.41
C HIS A 277 -21.70 -21.21 5.76
N PHE A 278 -22.65 -21.38 4.84
CA PHE A 278 -23.73 -22.34 4.99
C PHE A 278 -23.20 -23.75 5.16
N ASP A 279 -22.26 -24.16 4.28
CA ASP A 279 -21.58 -25.45 4.36
C ASP A 279 -20.82 -25.61 5.69
N TYR A 280 -19.95 -24.62 6.04
CA TYR A 280 -19.24 -24.61 7.30
C TYR A 280 -20.14 -24.68 8.52
N TYR A 281 -21.23 -23.91 8.56
CA TYR A 281 -22.13 -23.82 9.70
C TYR A 281 -22.85 -25.16 9.97
N TYR A 282 -23.33 -25.81 8.94
CA TYR A 282 -24.10 -27.05 9.13
C TYR A 282 -23.23 -28.31 9.11
N ASN A 283 -22.28 -28.44 8.24
CA ASN A 283 -21.48 -29.65 8.09
C ASN A 283 -20.31 -29.71 9.08
N GLU A 284 -19.58 -28.63 9.26
CA GLU A 284 -18.42 -28.62 10.16
C GLU A 284 -18.80 -28.29 11.61
N LYS A 285 -19.63 -27.27 11.83
CA LYS A 285 -19.95 -26.77 13.18
C LYS A 285 -21.08 -27.54 13.86
N GLN A 286 -22.10 -27.93 13.12
CA GLN A 286 -23.29 -28.60 13.66
C GLN A 286 -23.30 -30.10 13.45
N GLY A 287 -22.44 -30.65 12.57
CA GLY A 287 -22.36 -32.06 12.26
C GLY A 287 -23.66 -32.62 11.66
N ALA A 288 -24.39 -31.80 10.91
CA ALA A 288 -25.61 -32.19 10.23
C ALA A 288 -25.30 -33.11 9.04
N ASP A 289 -26.28 -33.92 8.61
CA ASP A 289 -26.22 -34.60 7.34
C ASP A 289 -26.04 -33.56 6.21
N TYR A 290 -25.24 -33.94 5.22
CA TYR A 290 -24.72 -33.11 4.16
C TYR A 290 -25.74 -32.16 3.51
N VAL A 291 -25.57 -30.85 3.74
CA VAL A 291 -26.44 -29.79 3.26
C VAL A 291 -25.60 -28.80 2.51
N GLN A 292 -25.88 -28.55 1.24
CA GLN A 292 -25.13 -27.62 0.41
C GLN A 292 -26.04 -26.63 -0.30
N LEU A 293 -25.52 -25.39 -0.49
CA LEU A 293 -26.06 -24.38 -1.37
C LEU A 293 -24.92 -23.78 -2.16
N SER A 294 -25.10 -23.56 -3.47
CA SER A 294 -24.14 -22.82 -4.27
C SER A 294 -24.34 -21.30 -4.13
N GLY A 295 -23.28 -20.54 -4.40
CA GLY A 295 -23.40 -19.09 -4.49
C GLY A 295 -24.40 -18.62 -5.57
N GLN A 296 -24.54 -19.40 -6.65
CA GLN A 296 -25.51 -19.13 -7.70
C GLN A 296 -26.96 -19.34 -7.24
N ASP A 297 -27.23 -20.40 -6.46
CA ASP A 297 -28.57 -20.63 -5.90
C ASP A 297 -29.01 -19.45 -5.00
N ILE A 298 -28.06 -18.93 -4.21
CA ILE A 298 -28.30 -17.76 -3.35
C ILE A 298 -28.53 -16.48 -4.16
N LEU A 299 -27.77 -16.27 -5.25
CA LEU A 299 -27.94 -15.11 -6.13
C LEU A 299 -29.28 -15.11 -6.84
N ASP A 300 -29.70 -16.27 -7.32
CA ASP A 300 -30.91 -16.43 -8.13
C ASP A 300 -32.15 -16.67 -7.26
N ASP A 301 -31.99 -16.65 -5.93
CA ASP A 301 -33.03 -16.98 -4.95
C ASP A 301 -33.68 -18.38 -5.22
N ASN A 302 -32.86 -19.31 -5.72
CA ASN A 302 -33.27 -20.66 -6.15
C ASN A 302 -32.97 -21.70 -5.06
N PHE A 303 -33.72 -21.66 -3.97
CA PHE A 303 -33.57 -22.62 -2.88
C PHE A 303 -34.30 -23.92 -3.16
N PRO A 304 -33.71 -25.09 -2.82
CA PRO A 304 -34.35 -26.41 -2.99
C PRO A 304 -35.69 -26.55 -2.27
N SER A 305 -35.87 -25.85 -1.15
CA SER A 305 -37.10 -25.78 -0.39
C SER A 305 -37.17 -24.57 0.52
N GLN A 306 -38.35 -24.30 1.11
CA GLN A 306 -38.51 -23.23 2.12
C GLN A 306 -37.63 -23.50 3.36
N GLN A 307 -37.40 -24.76 3.70
CA GLN A 307 -36.51 -25.12 4.81
C GLN A 307 -35.06 -24.67 4.53
N TYR A 308 -34.53 -24.85 3.30
CA TYR A 308 -33.20 -24.39 2.94
C TYR A 308 -33.09 -22.86 3.03
N ARG A 309 -34.13 -22.11 2.68
CA ARG A 309 -34.18 -20.69 2.82
C ARG A 309 -34.08 -20.23 4.30
N GLU A 310 -34.77 -20.93 5.18
CA GLU A 310 -34.76 -20.69 6.62
C GLU A 310 -33.39 -21.04 7.22
N LEU A 311 -32.82 -22.17 6.84
CA LEU A 311 -31.47 -22.58 7.26
C LEU A 311 -30.41 -21.57 6.79
N GLU A 312 -30.51 -21.07 5.54
CA GLU A 312 -29.62 -20.04 5.02
C GLU A 312 -29.74 -18.73 5.83
N ALA A 313 -30.95 -18.33 6.16
CA ALA A 313 -31.15 -17.11 6.95
C ALA A 313 -30.48 -17.21 8.34
N ILE A 314 -30.49 -18.40 8.98
CA ILE A 314 -29.81 -18.63 10.25
C ILE A 314 -28.30 -18.57 10.08
N SER A 315 -27.71 -19.30 9.12
CA SER A 315 -26.27 -19.28 8.89
C SER A 315 -25.79 -17.90 8.46
N ARG A 316 -26.56 -17.19 7.64
CA ARG A 316 -26.27 -15.80 7.27
C ARG A 316 -26.26 -14.88 8.49
N ALA A 317 -27.20 -15.03 9.42
CA ALA A 317 -27.21 -14.26 10.66
C ALA A 317 -25.93 -14.54 11.47
N ASP A 318 -25.51 -15.81 11.63
CA ASP A 318 -24.24 -16.14 12.29
C ASP A 318 -23.06 -15.45 11.56
N LEU A 319 -22.99 -15.57 10.23
CA LEU A 319 -21.91 -14.94 9.46
C LEU A 319 -21.75 -13.44 9.73
N PHE A 320 -22.83 -12.68 9.83
CA PHE A 320 -22.78 -11.22 9.90
C PHE A 320 -22.90 -10.65 11.31
N THR A 321 -23.42 -11.41 12.28
CA THR A 321 -23.69 -10.88 13.63
C THR A 321 -22.86 -11.54 14.73
N ASN A 322 -22.15 -12.64 14.43
CA ASN A 322 -21.28 -13.29 15.39
C ASN A 322 -20.09 -12.37 15.74
N PRO A 323 -19.91 -11.97 17.02
CA PRO A 323 -18.87 -11.03 17.42
C PRO A 323 -17.46 -11.57 17.27
N ASN A 324 -17.29 -12.87 17.15
CA ASN A 324 -15.98 -13.50 16.93
C ASN A 324 -15.54 -13.49 15.46
N HIS A 325 -16.45 -13.18 14.55
CA HIS A 325 -16.14 -13.10 13.13
C HIS A 325 -15.58 -11.71 12.77
N GLY A 326 -14.51 -11.71 11.97
CA GLY A 326 -14.01 -10.49 11.34
C GLY A 326 -15.00 -9.94 10.31
N LYS A 327 -14.64 -8.81 9.70
CA LYS A 327 -15.44 -8.16 8.65
C LYS A 327 -14.75 -8.30 7.30
N VAL A 328 -15.53 -8.37 6.22
CA VAL A 328 -15.02 -8.19 4.86
C VAL A 328 -15.45 -6.81 4.36
N ILE A 329 -14.48 -5.97 4.08
CA ILE A 329 -14.65 -4.60 3.58
C ILE A 329 -14.51 -4.65 2.05
N PHE A 330 -15.58 -4.31 1.34
CA PHE A 330 -15.59 -4.27 -0.12
C PHE A 330 -15.13 -2.90 -0.59
N ILE A 331 -14.17 -2.89 -1.54
CA ILE A 331 -13.70 -1.69 -2.22
C ILE A 331 -14.29 -1.76 -3.63
N GLU A 332 -15.23 -0.86 -3.94
CA GLU A 332 -16.04 -0.91 -5.18
C GLU A 332 -15.61 0.15 -6.23
N GLU A 333 -14.52 0.86 -5.97
CA GLU A 333 -13.99 1.84 -6.93
C GLU A 333 -13.24 1.16 -8.08
N ALA A 334 -13.12 1.89 -9.20
CA ALA A 334 -12.30 1.44 -10.31
C ALA A 334 -10.84 1.27 -9.86
N LEU A 335 -10.21 0.18 -10.28
CA LEU A 335 -8.82 -0.10 -9.97
C LEU A 335 -7.92 0.73 -10.88
N GLU A 336 -7.55 1.92 -10.41
CA GLU A 336 -6.64 2.84 -11.09
C GLU A 336 -5.32 2.95 -10.32
N ILE A 337 -4.21 2.89 -11.06
CA ILE A 337 -2.86 2.87 -10.47
C ILE A 337 -2.58 4.12 -9.62
N GLU A 338 -3.13 5.27 -10.02
CA GLU A 338 -2.92 6.55 -9.35
C GLU A 338 -3.57 6.62 -7.96
N HIS A 339 -4.63 5.84 -7.73
CA HIS A 339 -5.40 5.86 -6.48
C HIS A 339 -5.29 4.56 -5.67
N TYR A 340 -4.75 3.52 -6.28
CA TYR A 340 -4.73 2.17 -5.74
C TYR A 340 -4.16 2.07 -4.31
N ILE A 341 -2.91 2.49 -4.11
CA ILE A 341 -2.24 2.38 -2.80
C ILE A 341 -2.90 3.28 -1.76
N HIS A 342 -3.39 4.45 -2.17
CA HIS A 342 -4.10 5.35 -1.26
C HIS A 342 -5.37 4.71 -0.70
N GLN A 343 -6.21 4.10 -1.56
CA GLN A 343 -7.42 3.40 -1.14
C GLN A 343 -7.13 2.21 -0.22
N LEU A 344 -6.10 1.41 -0.55
CA LEU A 344 -5.66 0.31 0.33
C LEU A 344 -5.21 0.83 1.69
N THR A 345 -4.45 1.93 1.71
CA THR A 345 -3.95 2.55 2.95
C THR A 345 -5.10 3.03 3.82
N LEU A 346 -6.06 3.76 3.25
CA LEU A 346 -7.24 4.23 3.98
C LEU A 346 -8.05 3.07 4.55
N ALA A 347 -8.35 2.05 3.75
CA ALA A 347 -9.11 0.89 4.19
C ALA A 347 -8.38 0.13 5.30
N THR A 348 -7.06 -0.07 5.15
CA THR A 348 -6.25 -0.81 6.12
C THR A 348 -6.18 -0.08 7.46
N LYS A 349 -5.92 1.23 7.45
CA LYS A 349 -5.89 2.04 8.69
C LYS A 349 -7.26 2.10 9.37
N ARG A 350 -8.32 2.31 8.59
CA ARG A 350 -9.68 2.48 9.13
C ARG A 350 -10.26 1.20 9.74
N TYR A 351 -10.00 0.06 9.11
CA TYR A 351 -10.63 -1.21 9.48
C TYR A 351 -9.65 -2.22 10.06
N ASN A 352 -8.38 -1.88 10.24
CA ASN A 352 -7.31 -2.79 10.71
C ASN A 352 -7.29 -4.11 9.91
N LEU A 353 -7.20 -3.98 8.57
CA LEU A 353 -7.20 -5.14 7.68
C LEU A 353 -5.93 -5.99 7.91
N LYS A 354 -6.08 -7.31 7.90
CA LYS A 354 -4.99 -8.28 8.02
C LYS A 354 -4.82 -9.14 6.78
N LEU A 355 -5.88 -9.34 6.01
CA LEU A 355 -5.85 -9.99 4.70
C LEU A 355 -6.51 -9.07 3.67
N ILE A 356 -5.86 -8.89 2.54
CA ILE A 356 -6.40 -8.13 1.39
C ILE A 356 -6.39 -9.02 0.16
N VAL A 357 -7.50 -9.04 -0.56
CA VAL A 357 -7.62 -9.72 -1.85
C VAL A 357 -7.99 -8.70 -2.92
N VAL A 358 -7.23 -8.69 -4.01
CA VAL A 358 -7.52 -7.89 -5.22
C VAL A 358 -7.71 -8.83 -6.39
N ASP A 359 -8.92 -9.02 -6.85
CA ASP A 359 -9.29 -9.96 -7.92
C ASP A 359 -9.64 -9.19 -9.21
N TYR A 360 -8.64 -8.88 -10.10
CA TYR A 360 -7.19 -9.12 -10.00
C TYR A 360 -6.39 -7.91 -10.50
N LEU A 361 -5.14 -7.76 -10.04
CA LEU A 361 -4.27 -6.60 -10.33
C LEU A 361 -4.00 -6.37 -11.83
N GLN A 362 -4.06 -7.40 -12.68
CA GLN A 362 -3.84 -7.28 -14.13
C GLN A 362 -4.89 -6.41 -14.85
N LEU A 363 -6.05 -6.13 -14.19
CA LEU A 363 -7.09 -5.24 -14.72
C LEU A 363 -6.88 -3.76 -14.40
N MET A 364 -5.77 -3.43 -13.74
CA MET A 364 -5.48 -2.06 -13.33
C MET A 364 -5.50 -1.08 -14.50
N GLY A 365 -6.34 -0.05 -14.37
CA GLY A 365 -6.45 1.07 -15.30
C GLY A 365 -5.42 2.18 -15.04
N SER A 366 -5.38 3.17 -15.92
CA SER A 366 -4.67 4.45 -15.71
C SER A 366 -5.41 5.58 -16.41
N LYS A 367 -5.56 6.70 -15.74
CA LYS A 367 -6.09 7.93 -16.35
C LYS A 367 -5.05 8.46 -17.34
N GLY A 368 -5.43 8.57 -18.61
CA GLY A 368 -4.65 9.28 -19.63
C GLY A 368 -3.74 8.43 -20.52
N ASN A 369 -3.82 7.13 -20.55
CA ASN A 369 -3.14 6.21 -21.49
C ASN A 369 -1.62 6.45 -21.73
N LYS A 370 -0.92 7.06 -20.77
CA LYS A 370 0.51 7.40 -20.91
C LYS A 370 1.46 6.23 -20.64
N VAL A 371 0.96 5.17 -20.00
CA VAL A 371 1.76 4.03 -19.53
C VAL A 371 1.24 2.76 -20.17
N SER A 372 2.13 1.91 -20.68
CA SER A 372 1.74 0.63 -21.28
C SER A 372 1.09 -0.30 -20.25
N LYS A 373 0.24 -1.25 -20.70
CA LYS A 373 -0.41 -2.21 -19.80
C LYS A 373 0.60 -3.00 -18.95
N ASN A 374 1.67 -3.47 -19.59
CA ASN A 374 2.70 -4.26 -18.91
C ASN A 374 3.44 -3.45 -17.83
N GLU A 375 3.73 -2.20 -18.11
CA GLU A 375 4.39 -1.29 -17.18
C GLU A 375 3.47 -0.95 -15.99
N ARG A 376 2.18 -0.69 -16.23
CA ARG A 376 1.19 -0.49 -15.14
C ARG A 376 1.12 -1.68 -14.21
N ILE A 377 1.06 -2.90 -14.76
CA ILE A 377 1.07 -4.13 -13.97
C ILE A 377 2.37 -4.20 -13.14
N GLY A 378 3.52 -3.92 -13.73
CA GLY A 378 4.80 -3.89 -13.02
C GLY A 378 4.79 -2.92 -11.84
N ILE A 379 4.39 -1.67 -12.08
CA ILE A 379 4.29 -0.65 -11.03
C ILE A 379 3.33 -1.09 -9.92
N ALA A 380 2.15 -1.63 -10.28
CA ALA A 380 1.16 -2.10 -9.30
C ALA A 380 1.71 -3.19 -8.38
N TYR A 381 2.40 -4.17 -8.95
CA TYR A 381 3.00 -5.25 -8.17
C TYR A 381 4.10 -4.74 -7.23
N GLN A 382 4.98 -3.83 -7.69
CA GLN A 382 6.02 -3.21 -6.87
C GLN A 382 5.43 -2.36 -5.74
N GLN A 383 4.44 -1.53 -6.03
CA GLN A 383 3.74 -0.73 -5.01
C GLN A 383 3.02 -1.61 -3.99
N THR A 384 2.43 -2.72 -4.43
CA THR A 384 1.80 -3.71 -3.55
C THR A 384 2.81 -4.31 -2.59
N LEU A 385 3.99 -4.70 -3.08
CA LEU A 385 5.05 -5.26 -2.23
C LEU A 385 5.51 -4.27 -1.16
N ALA A 386 5.74 -3.00 -1.55
CA ALA A 386 6.09 -1.93 -0.60
C ALA A 386 4.98 -1.71 0.44
N PHE A 387 3.71 -1.71 0.01
CA PHE A 387 2.55 -1.60 0.90
C PHE A 387 2.49 -2.77 1.90
N ILE A 388 2.69 -4.01 1.45
CA ILE A 388 2.70 -5.20 2.32
C ILE A 388 3.80 -5.08 3.37
N GLY A 389 5.01 -4.67 2.98
CA GLY A 389 6.12 -4.44 3.90
C GLY A 389 5.78 -3.43 4.98
N LYS A 390 5.15 -2.31 4.59
CA LYS A 390 4.79 -1.21 5.50
C LYS A 390 3.66 -1.57 6.47
N TYR A 391 2.59 -2.22 5.98
CA TYR A 391 1.38 -2.45 6.78
C TYR A 391 1.26 -3.86 7.36
N GLN A 392 2.21 -4.73 7.04
CA GLN A 392 2.26 -6.11 7.52
C GLN A 392 0.92 -6.83 7.37
N VAL A 393 0.37 -6.79 6.15
CA VAL A 393 -0.86 -7.49 5.76
C VAL A 393 -0.53 -8.69 4.89
N ALA A 394 -1.38 -9.73 4.93
CA ALA A 394 -1.38 -10.76 3.90
C ALA A 394 -2.08 -10.22 2.66
N PHE A 395 -1.53 -10.48 1.49
CA PHE A 395 -2.10 -10.00 0.23
C PHE A 395 -2.24 -11.14 -0.77
N ILE A 396 -3.42 -11.28 -1.37
CA ILE A 396 -3.68 -12.26 -2.43
C ILE A 396 -4.12 -11.53 -3.69
N SER A 397 -3.48 -11.82 -4.81
CA SER A 397 -3.99 -11.43 -6.12
C SER A 397 -3.95 -12.62 -7.07
N PRO A 398 -5.11 -13.11 -7.53
CA PRO A 398 -5.10 -14.13 -8.58
C PRO A 398 -4.57 -13.54 -9.89
N SER A 399 -4.03 -14.40 -10.75
CA SER A 399 -3.53 -14.03 -12.09
C SER A 399 -3.80 -15.12 -13.13
N GLN A 400 -3.66 -14.76 -14.40
CA GLN A 400 -3.84 -15.70 -15.51
C GLN A 400 -2.50 -16.13 -16.09
N PHE A 401 -2.41 -17.38 -16.52
CA PHE A 401 -1.27 -17.89 -17.27
C PHE A 401 -1.17 -17.29 -18.69
N LYS A 402 0.06 -17.30 -19.24
CA LYS A 402 0.26 -17.15 -20.70
C LYS A 402 -0.26 -18.38 -21.44
N GLN A 403 -0.76 -18.15 -22.66
CA GLN A 403 -1.22 -19.27 -23.50
C GLN A 403 -0.10 -20.24 -23.87
N GLU A 404 1.13 -19.74 -24.06
CA GLU A 404 2.29 -20.56 -24.33
C GLU A 404 2.59 -21.52 -23.16
N PHE A 405 2.47 -21.03 -21.94
CA PHE A 405 2.67 -21.83 -20.73
C PHE A 405 1.64 -22.96 -20.62
N LEU A 406 0.37 -22.66 -20.93
CA LEU A 406 -0.68 -23.69 -20.95
C LEU A 406 -0.37 -24.78 -21.97
N LYS A 407 0.09 -24.42 -23.18
CA LYS A 407 0.47 -25.38 -24.23
C LYS A 407 1.65 -26.27 -23.83
N GLU A 408 2.59 -25.76 -23.04
CA GLU A 408 3.71 -26.56 -22.51
C GLU A 408 3.23 -27.54 -21.44
N ILE A 409 2.37 -27.11 -20.53
CA ILE A 409 1.74 -27.99 -19.53
C ILE A 409 1.00 -29.14 -20.22
N ASP A 410 0.19 -28.85 -21.25
CA ASP A 410 -0.62 -29.84 -21.96
C ASP A 410 0.22 -30.90 -22.69
N LYS A 411 1.44 -30.54 -23.11
CA LYS A 411 2.38 -31.49 -23.73
C LYS A 411 3.05 -32.44 -22.74
N GLY A 412 2.86 -32.25 -21.43
CA GLY A 412 3.45 -33.09 -20.39
C GLY A 412 4.97 -33.00 -20.28
N GLY A 413 5.56 -31.95 -20.83
CA GLY A 413 6.99 -31.68 -20.74
C GLY A 413 7.43 -31.06 -19.41
N ASP A 414 8.74 -30.95 -19.24
CA ASP A 414 9.34 -30.21 -18.12
C ASP A 414 9.12 -28.72 -18.34
N VAL A 415 8.12 -28.17 -17.64
CA VAL A 415 7.62 -26.79 -17.89
C VAL A 415 8.48 -25.79 -17.16
N ASP A 416 9.06 -24.82 -17.89
CA ASP A 416 9.71 -23.69 -17.24
C ASP A 416 8.67 -22.77 -16.57
N THR A 417 8.41 -23.04 -15.30
CA THR A 417 7.40 -22.32 -14.50
C THR A 417 7.69 -20.83 -14.35
N ARG A 418 8.93 -20.38 -14.69
CA ARG A 418 9.29 -18.96 -14.70
C ARG A 418 8.64 -18.19 -15.86
N LEU A 419 8.19 -18.90 -16.89
CA LEU A 419 7.48 -18.33 -18.06
C LEU A 419 5.98 -18.14 -17.83
N GLY A 420 5.42 -18.62 -16.71
CA GLY A 420 3.98 -18.64 -16.44
C GLY A 420 3.31 -17.27 -16.28
N GLY A 421 4.08 -16.21 -16.01
CA GLY A 421 3.55 -14.85 -15.84
C GLY A 421 2.89 -14.33 -17.11
N GLY A 422 1.56 -14.05 -17.06
CA GLY A 422 0.73 -13.64 -18.19
C GLY A 422 1.29 -12.45 -19.00
N GLU A 423 0.90 -11.22 -18.67
CA GLU A 423 1.22 -10.01 -19.43
C GLU A 423 2.53 -9.34 -19.00
N SER A 424 3.06 -9.65 -17.81
CA SER A 424 4.29 -9.08 -17.26
C SER A 424 5.08 -10.11 -16.48
N ALA A 425 6.41 -10.10 -16.58
CA ALA A 425 7.30 -10.94 -15.79
C ALA A 425 7.18 -10.65 -14.27
N GLU A 426 6.78 -9.45 -13.89
CA GLU A 426 6.59 -9.05 -12.50
C GLU A 426 5.49 -9.84 -11.80
N ILE A 427 4.52 -10.39 -12.54
CA ILE A 427 3.45 -11.26 -12.02
C ILE A 427 4.02 -12.49 -11.30
N VAL A 428 5.15 -13.01 -11.75
CA VAL A 428 5.81 -14.17 -11.14
C VAL A 428 6.97 -13.75 -10.22
N ARG A 429 7.66 -12.66 -10.55
CA ARG A 429 8.89 -12.26 -9.84
C ARG A 429 8.62 -11.53 -8.53
N THR A 430 7.55 -10.75 -8.46
CA THR A 430 7.28 -9.88 -7.32
C THR A 430 6.62 -10.62 -6.15
N PRO A 431 5.62 -11.52 -6.34
CA PRO A 431 5.01 -12.22 -5.22
C PRO A 431 6.00 -13.13 -4.46
N ASP A 432 5.78 -13.27 -3.16
CA ASP A 432 6.57 -14.11 -2.28
C ASP A 432 6.20 -15.59 -2.45
N VAL A 433 4.92 -15.85 -2.71
CA VAL A 433 4.37 -17.19 -2.92
C VAL A 433 3.59 -17.24 -4.23
N ASN A 434 3.97 -18.15 -5.11
CA ASN A 434 3.26 -18.42 -6.36
C ASN A 434 2.70 -19.86 -6.35
N ILE A 435 1.38 -19.98 -6.45
CA ILE A 435 0.68 -21.26 -6.51
C ILE A 435 -0.11 -21.30 -7.80
N ALA A 436 0.10 -22.34 -8.61
CA ALA A 436 -0.65 -22.55 -9.84
C ALA A 436 -1.66 -23.67 -9.71
N LEU A 437 -2.90 -23.37 -10.09
CA LEU A 437 -4.00 -24.33 -10.22
C LEU A 437 -4.22 -24.62 -11.71
N TYR A 438 -4.17 -25.88 -12.09
CA TYR A 438 -4.35 -26.30 -13.46
C TYR A 438 -5.21 -27.56 -13.57
N GLY A 439 -6.08 -27.58 -14.55
CA GLY A 439 -6.85 -28.76 -14.95
C GLY A 439 -7.37 -28.61 -16.36
N THR A 440 -7.45 -29.72 -17.09
CA THR A 440 -8.17 -29.76 -18.36
C THR A 440 -9.68 -29.64 -18.09
N PRO A 441 -10.51 -29.32 -19.09
CA PRO A 441 -11.97 -29.37 -18.93
C PRO A 441 -12.45 -30.71 -18.35
N THR A 442 -11.87 -31.81 -18.82
CA THR A 442 -12.19 -33.17 -18.32
C THR A 442 -11.80 -33.35 -16.85
N ASP A 443 -10.66 -32.80 -16.43
CA ASP A 443 -10.28 -32.87 -15.01
C ASP A 443 -11.25 -32.08 -14.14
N ILE A 444 -11.64 -30.89 -14.57
CA ILE A 444 -12.61 -30.05 -13.86
C ILE A 444 -13.98 -30.77 -13.76
N ASP A 445 -14.45 -31.38 -14.85
CA ASP A 445 -15.69 -32.18 -14.86
C ASP A 445 -15.63 -33.38 -13.89
N ASN A 446 -14.43 -33.90 -13.63
CA ASN A 446 -14.14 -34.94 -12.66
C ASN A 446 -13.77 -34.43 -11.26
N ASN A 447 -14.04 -33.15 -10.95
CA ASN A 447 -13.72 -32.52 -9.69
C ASN A 447 -12.24 -32.60 -9.31
N LYS A 448 -11.36 -32.46 -10.30
CA LYS A 448 -9.91 -32.57 -10.12
C LYS A 448 -9.18 -31.35 -10.65
N LEU A 449 -8.20 -30.86 -9.92
CA LEU A 449 -7.17 -29.92 -10.37
C LEU A 449 -5.79 -30.42 -9.95
N SER A 450 -4.75 -29.88 -10.56
CA SER A 450 -3.37 -30.08 -10.14
C SER A 450 -2.79 -28.79 -9.57
N LEU A 451 -2.08 -28.91 -8.46
CA LEU A 451 -1.19 -27.88 -7.94
C LEU A 451 0.16 -27.99 -8.61
N LEU A 452 0.65 -26.88 -9.14
CA LEU A 452 1.94 -26.76 -9.76
C LEU A 452 2.84 -25.84 -8.94
N SER A 453 4.10 -26.23 -8.79
CA SER A 453 5.10 -25.38 -8.17
C SER A 453 5.54 -24.29 -9.12
N ILE A 454 5.40 -23.04 -8.68
CA ILE A 454 5.99 -21.87 -9.33
C ILE A 454 7.09 -21.34 -8.41
N PRO A 455 8.24 -20.86 -8.93
CA PRO A 455 9.31 -20.33 -8.11
C PRO A 455 8.79 -19.27 -7.13
N SER A 456 9.11 -19.45 -5.86
CA SER A 456 8.70 -18.61 -4.72
C SER A 456 9.92 -18.14 -3.95
N ARG A 457 9.82 -17.00 -3.26
CA ARG A 457 10.91 -16.47 -2.42
C ARG A 457 11.00 -17.16 -1.06
N VAL A 458 9.88 -17.65 -0.54
CA VAL A 458 9.74 -18.08 0.87
C VAL A 458 9.77 -19.59 1.06
N ALA A 459 9.61 -20.39 0.01
CA ALA A 459 9.62 -21.84 0.12
C ALA A 459 10.29 -22.51 -1.09
N ARG A 460 10.78 -23.73 -0.88
CA ARG A 460 11.27 -24.56 -1.99
C ARG A 460 10.13 -24.99 -2.90
N PRO A 461 10.38 -25.23 -4.18
CA PRO A 461 9.41 -25.86 -5.05
C PRO A 461 8.92 -27.20 -4.49
N PHE A 462 7.68 -27.54 -4.74
CA PHE A 462 7.08 -28.83 -4.42
C PHE A 462 6.75 -29.59 -5.71
N GLU A 463 6.65 -30.90 -5.64
CA GLU A 463 6.22 -31.73 -6.76
C GLU A 463 4.75 -31.51 -7.08
N LYS A 464 4.40 -31.63 -8.39
CA LYS A 464 3.02 -31.56 -8.86
C LYS A 464 2.12 -32.47 -8.03
N ARG A 465 0.99 -31.94 -7.54
CA ARG A 465 -0.01 -32.69 -6.77
C ARG A 465 -1.40 -32.51 -7.34
N ASP A 466 -2.15 -33.59 -7.39
CA ASP A 466 -3.56 -33.56 -7.72
C ASP A 466 -4.39 -33.29 -6.46
N ILE A 467 -5.41 -32.48 -6.59
CA ILE A 467 -6.34 -32.11 -5.52
C ILE A 467 -7.77 -32.33 -5.96
N PHE A 468 -8.64 -32.64 -5.01
CA PHE A 468 -10.08 -32.63 -5.21
C PHE A 468 -10.59 -31.17 -5.19
N VAL A 469 -11.51 -30.84 -6.11
CA VAL A 469 -12.16 -29.54 -6.14
C VAL A 469 -13.63 -29.70 -6.46
N ASP A 470 -14.46 -28.96 -5.74
CA ASP A 470 -15.85 -28.72 -6.14
C ASP A 470 -16.04 -27.21 -6.35
N LEU A 471 -15.93 -26.80 -7.59
CA LEU A 471 -16.03 -25.38 -7.93
C LEU A 471 -17.44 -24.84 -7.72
N GLY A 472 -18.48 -25.67 -7.73
CA GLY A 472 -19.86 -25.28 -7.41
C GLY A 472 -19.94 -24.68 -5.99
N TYR A 473 -19.24 -25.29 -5.06
CA TYR A 473 -19.28 -24.97 -3.64
C TYR A 473 -18.02 -24.34 -3.07
N CYS A 474 -17.07 -23.92 -3.91
CA CYS A 474 -15.79 -23.36 -3.49
C CYS A 474 -14.98 -24.30 -2.57
N TYR A 475 -15.05 -25.61 -2.81
CA TYR A 475 -14.38 -26.60 -2.00
C TYR A 475 -13.07 -27.07 -2.64
N TYR A 476 -12.02 -27.21 -1.83
CA TYR A 476 -10.68 -27.67 -2.23
C TYR A 476 -10.13 -28.53 -1.11
N SER A 477 -9.66 -29.74 -1.42
CA SER A 477 -9.03 -30.63 -0.43
C SER A 477 -7.93 -31.47 -1.06
N ASP A 478 -7.04 -31.96 -0.21
CA ASP A 478 -6.10 -32.99 -0.62
C ASP A 478 -6.86 -34.25 -1.01
N ILE A 479 -6.37 -34.96 -2.06
CA ILE A 479 -6.88 -36.27 -2.41
C ILE A 479 -6.21 -37.27 -1.45
N ASN A 480 -6.97 -37.79 -0.51
CA ASN A 480 -6.55 -38.92 0.30
C ASN A 480 -6.83 -40.19 -0.51
N TRP A 481 -5.79 -40.81 -1.06
CA TRP A 481 -5.86 -42.13 -1.69
C TRP A 481 -5.82 -43.24 -0.64
#